data_f23704832550da3f558bcefa6aeb7a2d
#
_entry.id   f23704832550da3f558bcefa6aeb7a2d
#
_cell.length_a   1.000
_cell.length_b   1.000
_cell.length_c   1.000
_cell.angle_alpha   90.00
_cell.angle_beta   90.00
_cell.angle_gamma   90.00
#
_symmetry.space_group_name_H-M   'P 1'
#
loop_
_entity.id
_entity.type
_entity.pdbx_description
1 polymer ?
#
loop_
_entity_poly.entity_id
_entity_poly.type
_entity_poly.pdbx_seq_one_letter_code
_entity_poly.pdbx_strand_id
1 'polypeptide(L)'
;MMRLLTALLMALSVAMLAPQSASAQSALPPAPYANRQLDDPALEAKASALMHTIRCLTCQSQSIADSDASMASDMRSEIRERIAAGEDPEAIRAWLIERYGDWISYKPTNDPILWPLWAAPVLLISGGGWLAYSRMRRRKGAKA
;
A
#
# COMPACT_ATOMS: atom_id res chain seq x y z
N MET A 1 13.06 -39.27 -38.70
CA MET A 1 12.91 -39.29 -37.21
C MET A 1 13.16 -37.94 -36.60
N MET A 2 14.24 -37.21 -36.90
CA MET A 2 14.59 -35.91 -36.30
C MET A 2 13.52 -34.81 -36.53
N ARG A 3 12.90 -34.73 -37.71
CA ARG A 3 11.85 -33.76 -38.02
C ARG A 3 10.54 -34.00 -37.24
N LEU A 4 10.21 -35.25 -36.94
CA LEU A 4 9.05 -35.62 -36.12
C LEU A 4 9.26 -35.28 -34.66
N LEU A 5 10.49 -35.45 -34.14
CA LEU A 5 10.86 -35.10 -32.77
C LEU A 5 10.82 -33.58 -32.55
N THR A 6 11.31 -32.79 -33.52
CA THR A 6 11.24 -31.32 -33.44
C THR A 6 9.82 -30.78 -33.52
N ALA A 7 8.96 -31.38 -34.35
CA ALA A 7 7.55 -31.01 -34.43
C ALA A 7 6.79 -31.34 -33.14
N LEU A 8 7.12 -32.47 -32.51
CA LEU A 8 6.52 -32.86 -31.23
C LEU A 8 6.93 -31.95 -30.10
N LEU A 9 8.21 -31.54 -30.04
CA LEU A 9 8.72 -30.60 -29.05
C LEU A 9 8.11 -29.19 -29.22
N MET A 10 7.94 -28.73 -30.46
CA MET A 10 7.26 -27.44 -30.71
C MET A 10 5.77 -27.49 -30.31
N ALA A 11 5.06 -28.59 -30.62
CA ALA A 11 3.67 -28.74 -30.21
C ALA A 11 3.51 -28.76 -28.68
N LEU A 12 4.42 -29.41 -27.97
CA LEU A 12 4.43 -29.46 -26.48
C LEU A 12 4.73 -28.10 -25.86
N SER A 13 5.62 -27.31 -26.46
CA SER A 13 5.93 -25.96 -25.95
C SER A 13 4.77 -24.97 -26.16
N VAL A 14 4.01 -25.08 -27.24
CA VAL A 14 2.82 -24.26 -27.49
C VAL A 14 1.68 -24.62 -26.54
N ALA A 15 1.51 -25.91 -26.19
CA ALA A 15 0.53 -26.36 -25.23
C ALA A 15 0.77 -25.85 -23.81
N MET A 16 2.04 -25.60 -23.42
CA MET A 16 2.41 -25.01 -22.13
C MET A 16 2.18 -23.49 -22.06
N LEU A 17 2.02 -22.81 -23.20
CA LEU A 17 1.72 -21.36 -23.28
C LEU A 17 0.20 -21.05 -23.33
N ALA A 18 -0.67 -22.05 -23.26
CA ALA A 18 -2.09 -21.80 -23.17
C ALA A 18 -2.38 -20.95 -21.92
N PRO A 19 -3.04 -19.78 -22.05
CA PRO A 19 -3.38 -18.97 -20.90
C PRO A 19 -4.30 -19.78 -20.00
N GLN A 20 -3.79 -20.18 -18.84
CA GLN A 20 -4.62 -20.74 -17.79
C GLN A 20 -5.45 -19.59 -17.27
N SER A 21 -6.70 -19.51 -17.70
CA SER A 21 -7.68 -18.60 -17.12
C SER A 21 -7.90 -19.05 -15.67
N ALA A 22 -7.04 -18.57 -14.77
CA ALA A 22 -7.25 -18.70 -13.35
C ALA A 22 -8.44 -17.81 -12.94
N SER A 23 -9.65 -18.27 -13.23
CA SER A 23 -10.88 -17.73 -12.63
C SER A 23 -10.92 -18.16 -11.17
N ALA A 24 -10.01 -17.63 -10.36
CA ALA A 24 -10.12 -17.63 -8.92
C ALA A 24 -11.06 -16.50 -8.48
N GLN A 25 -12.26 -16.47 -9.07
CA GLN A 25 -13.35 -15.74 -8.47
C GLN A 25 -13.82 -16.58 -7.30
N SER A 26 -13.69 -16.02 -6.10
CA SER A 26 -14.26 -16.62 -4.90
C SER A 26 -15.72 -16.95 -5.17
N ALA A 27 -16.08 -18.22 -5.01
CA ALA A 27 -17.45 -18.72 -5.22
C ALA A 27 -18.42 -18.21 -4.13
N LEU A 28 -17.96 -17.36 -3.24
CA LEU A 28 -18.75 -16.72 -2.19
C LEU A 28 -19.44 -15.46 -2.74
N PRO A 29 -20.71 -15.23 -2.40
CA PRO A 29 -21.38 -13.99 -2.75
C PRO A 29 -20.60 -12.81 -2.17
N PRO A 30 -20.54 -11.66 -2.89
CA PRO A 30 -19.86 -10.47 -2.38
C PRO A 30 -20.48 -10.05 -1.04
N ALA A 31 -19.65 -9.55 -0.14
CA ALA A 31 -20.07 -9.07 1.17
C ALA A 31 -21.12 -7.95 1.03
N PRO A 32 -22.05 -7.79 1.98
CA PRO A 32 -23.28 -6.98 1.85
C PRO A 32 -23.05 -5.54 1.38
N TYR A 33 -22.00 -4.89 1.88
CA TYR A 33 -21.65 -3.50 1.56
C TYR A 33 -20.40 -3.37 0.67
N ALA A 34 -19.94 -4.44 0.02
CA ALA A 34 -18.77 -4.42 -0.84
C ALA A 34 -18.84 -3.35 -1.94
N ASN A 35 -20.01 -3.25 -2.59
CA ASN A 35 -20.29 -2.32 -3.69
C ASN A 35 -21.59 -1.53 -3.47
N ARG A 36 -22.12 -1.54 -2.25
CA ARG A 36 -23.30 -0.79 -1.85
C ARG A 36 -22.92 0.23 -0.78
N GLN A 37 -23.36 1.47 -0.95
CA GLN A 37 -23.19 2.53 0.00
C GLN A 37 -24.16 2.36 1.19
N LEU A 38 -23.84 2.98 2.32
CA LEU A 38 -24.72 3.07 3.46
C LEU A 38 -25.91 3.99 3.13
N ASP A 39 -27.07 3.71 3.72
CA ASP A 39 -28.30 4.49 3.50
C ASP A 39 -28.20 5.90 4.13
N ASP A 40 -27.38 6.09 5.17
CA ASP A 40 -27.05 7.38 5.75
C ASP A 40 -25.85 8.01 5.05
N PRO A 41 -26.03 9.15 4.33
CA PRO A 41 -24.95 9.80 3.62
C PRO A 41 -23.85 10.36 4.54
N ALA A 42 -24.15 10.67 5.80
CA ALA A 42 -23.15 11.14 6.74
C ALA A 42 -22.22 10.00 7.20
N LEU A 43 -22.77 8.81 7.41
CA LEU A 43 -21.99 7.61 7.72
C LEU A 43 -21.19 7.15 6.51
N GLU A 44 -21.77 7.16 5.31
CA GLU A 44 -21.05 6.83 4.07
C GLU A 44 -19.89 7.79 3.80
N ALA A 45 -20.05 9.08 4.06
CA ALA A 45 -18.96 10.05 3.91
C ALA A 45 -17.78 9.72 4.86
N LYS A 46 -18.05 9.30 6.11
CA LYS A 46 -17.01 8.86 7.05
C LYS A 46 -16.33 7.57 6.58
N ALA A 47 -17.11 6.59 6.13
CA ALA A 47 -16.59 5.33 5.60
C ALA A 47 -15.71 5.56 4.36
N SER A 48 -16.19 6.35 3.40
CA SER A 48 -15.46 6.72 2.19
C SER A 48 -14.15 7.45 2.50
N ALA A 49 -14.18 8.45 3.38
CA ALA A 49 -12.99 9.16 3.82
C ALA A 49 -11.94 8.22 4.43
N LEU A 50 -12.36 7.26 5.25
CA LEU A 50 -11.46 6.25 5.80
C LEU A 50 -10.89 5.35 4.69
N MET A 51 -11.73 4.82 3.80
CA MET A 51 -11.36 3.89 2.72
C MET A 51 -10.32 4.48 1.77
N HIS A 52 -10.36 5.78 1.45
CA HIS A 52 -9.34 6.46 0.65
C HIS A 52 -7.97 6.53 1.34
N THR A 53 -7.91 6.37 2.64
CA THR A 53 -6.66 6.39 3.40
C THR A 53 -6.11 5.01 3.73
N ILE A 54 -6.79 3.96 3.32
CA ILE A 54 -6.39 2.56 3.52
C ILE A 54 -5.92 1.97 2.19
N ARG A 55 -4.78 1.32 2.23
CA ARG A 55 -4.12 0.70 1.08
C ARG A 55 -4.70 -0.69 0.80
N CYS A 56 -4.95 -1.00 -0.46
CA CYS A 56 -5.27 -2.35 -0.87
C CYS A 56 -4.01 -3.22 -0.85
N LEU A 57 -4.04 -4.35 -0.14
CA LEU A 57 -2.88 -5.22 0.06
C LEU A 57 -2.50 -6.02 -1.19
N THR A 58 -3.45 -6.30 -2.07
CA THR A 58 -3.27 -7.12 -3.29
C THR A 58 -3.15 -6.28 -4.56
N CYS A 59 -3.29 -4.95 -4.44
CA CYS A 59 -3.30 -4.03 -5.57
C CYS A 59 -2.00 -3.23 -5.61
N GLN A 60 -1.63 -2.71 -6.79
CA GLN A 60 -0.44 -1.86 -6.96
C GLN A 60 -0.64 -0.47 -6.31
N SER A 61 -0.58 -0.41 -4.98
CA SER A 61 -0.66 0.84 -4.19
C SER A 61 -1.95 1.66 -4.37
N GLN A 62 -3.05 1.05 -4.78
CA GLN A 62 -4.35 1.71 -4.81
C GLN A 62 -5.00 1.72 -3.43
N SER A 63 -5.89 2.72 -3.18
CA SER A 63 -6.74 2.69 -2.00
C SER A 63 -7.81 1.60 -2.14
N ILE A 64 -8.35 1.13 -1.03
CA ILE A 64 -9.47 0.18 -1.08
C ILE A 64 -10.75 0.82 -1.65
N ALA A 65 -10.84 2.16 -1.65
CA ALA A 65 -11.94 2.89 -2.27
C ALA A 65 -11.91 2.78 -3.80
N ASP A 66 -10.70 2.77 -4.40
CA ASP A 66 -10.47 2.84 -5.84
C ASP A 66 -10.16 1.47 -6.48
N SER A 67 -10.10 0.42 -5.68
CA SER A 67 -9.69 -0.92 -6.14
C SER A 67 -10.89 -1.83 -6.38
N ASP A 68 -10.86 -2.56 -7.51
CA ASP A 68 -11.86 -3.58 -7.86
C ASP A 68 -11.49 -5.00 -7.39
N ALA A 69 -10.38 -5.15 -6.64
CA ALA A 69 -10.00 -6.45 -6.11
C ALA A 69 -11.02 -6.96 -5.09
N SER A 70 -11.25 -8.29 -5.06
CA SER A 70 -12.17 -8.91 -4.11
C SER A 70 -11.85 -8.56 -2.65
N MET A 71 -10.56 -8.59 -2.28
CA MET A 71 -10.13 -8.19 -0.93
C MET A 71 -10.49 -6.73 -0.60
N ALA A 72 -10.36 -5.80 -1.56
CA ALA A 72 -10.77 -4.42 -1.34
C ALA A 72 -12.29 -4.31 -1.12
N SER A 73 -13.06 -5.12 -1.85
CA SER A 73 -14.51 -5.23 -1.68
C SER A 73 -14.91 -5.70 -0.28
N ASP A 74 -14.26 -6.73 0.22
CA ASP A 74 -14.50 -7.28 1.57
C ASP A 74 -14.13 -6.27 2.64
N MET A 75 -12.98 -5.58 2.49
CA MET A 75 -12.56 -4.53 3.41
C MET A 75 -13.50 -3.32 3.41
N ARG A 76 -14.05 -2.94 2.23
CA ARG A 76 -15.08 -1.89 2.16
C ARG A 76 -16.33 -2.27 2.94
N SER A 77 -16.78 -3.53 2.82
CA SER A 77 -17.93 -4.02 3.58
C SER A 77 -17.68 -3.96 5.08
N GLU A 78 -16.54 -4.47 5.53
CA GLU A 78 -16.16 -4.46 6.96
C GLU A 78 -16.13 -3.04 7.54
N ILE A 79 -15.54 -2.08 6.81
CA ILE A 79 -15.48 -0.68 7.25
C ILE A 79 -16.89 -0.08 7.34
N ARG A 80 -17.74 -0.31 6.35
CA ARG A 80 -19.12 0.20 6.37
C ARG A 80 -19.96 -0.39 7.50
N GLU A 81 -19.83 -1.68 7.75
CA GLU A 81 -20.51 -2.36 8.85
C GLU A 81 -20.11 -1.78 10.21
N ARG A 82 -18.81 -1.55 10.44
CA ARG A 82 -18.31 -0.95 11.67
C ARG A 82 -18.73 0.50 11.84
N ILE A 83 -18.67 1.29 10.76
CA ILE A 83 -19.15 2.69 10.78
C ILE A 83 -20.65 2.73 11.04
N ALA A 84 -21.45 1.84 10.43
CA ALA A 84 -22.89 1.74 10.70
C ALA A 84 -23.19 1.32 12.14
N ALA A 85 -22.32 0.52 12.75
CA ALA A 85 -22.39 0.17 14.18
C ALA A 85 -21.98 1.32 15.13
N GLY A 86 -21.53 2.46 14.58
CA GLY A 86 -21.13 3.65 15.36
C GLY A 86 -19.68 3.65 15.82
N GLU A 87 -18.84 2.77 15.29
CA GLU A 87 -17.41 2.73 15.63
C GLU A 87 -16.66 3.94 15.04
N ASP A 88 -15.71 4.47 15.81
CA ASP A 88 -14.89 5.61 15.38
C ASP A 88 -13.93 5.24 14.21
N PRO A 89 -13.87 6.04 13.14
CA PRO A 89 -12.97 5.77 12.01
C PRO A 89 -11.49 5.58 12.39
N GLU A 90 -11.00 6.30 13.40
CA GLU A 90 -9.59 6.14 13.84
C GLU A 90 -9.39 4.84 14.63
N ALA A 91 -10.39 4.37 15.37
CA ALA A 91 -10.36 3.06 16.02
C ALA A 91 -10.34 1.93 14.98
N ILE A 92 -11.16 2.05 13.93
CA ILE A 92 -11.15 1.09 12.81
C ILE A 92 -9.79 1.08 12.10
N ARG A 93 -9.20 2.25 11.87
CA ARG A 93 -7.85 2.37 11.31
C ARG A 93 -6.80 1.66 12.17
N ALA A 94 -6.82 1.93 13.50
CA ALA A 94 -5.89 1.32 14.45
C ALA A 94 -6.01 -0.21 14.44
N TRP A 95 -7.22 -0.73 14.41
CA TRP A 95 -7.49 -2.16 14.30
C TRP A 95 -6.96 -2.76 12.99
N LEU A 96 -7.13 -2.06 11.86
CA LEU A 96 -6.58 -2.49 10.58
C LEU A 96 -5.04 -2.52 10.59
N ILE A 97 -4.41 -1.50 11.22
CA ILE A 97 -2.95 -1.43 11.38
C ILE A 97 -2.44 -2.58 12.26
N GLU A 98 -3.11 -2.87 13.37
CA GLU A 98 -2.74 -3.99 14.25
C GLU A 98 -2.80 -5.35 13.51
N ARG A 99 -3.80 -5.54 12.65
CA ARG A 99 -4.03 -6.80 11.94
C ARG A 99 -3.15 -6.98 10.71
N TYR A 100 -2.87 -5.90 9.97
CA TYR A 100 -2.22 -5.95 8.66
C TYR A 100 -0.88 -5.20 8.62
N GLY A 101 -0.51 -4.51 9.69
CA GLY A 101 0.70 -3.71 9.82
C GLY A 101 0.53 -2.26 9.34
N ASP A 102 1.49 -1.40 9.72
CA ASP A 102 1.47 0.05 9.42
C ASP A 102 1.42 0.38 7.93
N TRP A 103 1.90 -0.52 7.11
CA TRP A 103 1.89 -0.40 5.65
C TRP A 103 0.51 -0.18 5.05
N ILE A 104 -0.57 -0.63 5.73
CA ILE A 104 -1.94 -0.49 5.23
C ILE A 104 -2.44 0.95 5.22
N SER A 105 -1.87 1.83 6.05
CA SER A 105 -2.30 3.23 6.17
C SER A 105 -1.45 4.16 5.31
N TYR A 106 -2.09 5.04 4.52
CA TYR A 106 -1.40 6.17 3.87
C TYR A 106 -1.13 7.31 4.86
N LYS A 107 -1.82 7.35 5.98
CA LYS A 107 -1.58 8.37 7.00
C LYS A 107 -0.22 8.10 7.64
N PRO A 108 0.70 9.08 7.62
CA PRO A 108 2.03 8.88 8.23
C PRO A 108 1.87 8.53 9.70
N THR A 109 2.52 7.46 10.13
CA THR A 109 2.66 7.16 11.55
C THR A 109 3.73 8.10 12.11
N ASN A 110 3.39 8.84 13.17
CA ASN A 110 4.36 9.65 13.92
C ASN A 110 5.18 8.76 14.87
N ASP A 111 5.69 7.63 14.37
CA ASP A 111 6.47 6.72 15.18
C ASP A 111 7.81 7.36 15.53
N PRO A 112 8.15 7.49 16.83
CA PRO A 112 9.43 8.04 17.27
C PRO A 112 10.64 7.32 16.69
N ILE A 113 10.50 6.04 16.29
CA ILE A 113 11.58 5.26 15.68
C ILE A 113 12.01 5.83 14.32
N LEU A 114 11.17 6.62 13.65
CA LEU A 114 11.47 7.26 12.36
C LEU A 114 12.23 8.59 12.51
N TRP A 115 12.31 9.16 13.72
CA TRP A 115 13.01 10.42 13.98
C TRP A 115 14.48 10.40 13.56
N PRO A 116 15.26 9.33 13.79
CA PRO A 116 16.66 9.28 13.32
C PRO A 116 16.77 9.38 11.80
N LEU A 117 15.78 8.84 11.05
CA LEU A 117 15.75 8.92 9.59
C LEU A 117 15.63 10.36 9.10
N TRP A 118 14.84 11.18 9.80
CA TRP A 118 14.69 12.61 9.49
C TRP A 118 15.84 13.46 10.00
N ALA A 119 16.43 13.09 11.13
CA ALA A 119 17.57 13.79 11.70
C ALA A 119 18.88 13.56 10.93
N ALA A 120 19.06 12.38 10.36
CA ALA A 120 20.29 12.01 9.65
C ALA A 120 20.69 12.96 8.50
N PRO A 121 19.82 13.33 7.55
CA PRO A 121 20.20 14.27 6.49
C PRO A 121 20.54 15.65 7.02
N VAL A 122 19.86 16.14 8.05
CA VAL A 122 20.15 17.44 8.67
C VAL A 122 21.52 17.42 9.32
N LEU A 123 21.88 16.37 10.06
CA LEU A 123 23.19 16.20 10.68
C LEU A 123 24.30 16.06 9.63
N LEU A 124 24.07 15.36 8.54
CA LEU A 124 25.05 15.23 7.46
C LEU A 124 25.31 16.56 6.75
N ILE A 125 24.26 17.30 6.42
CA ILE A 125 24.39 18.61 5.76
C ILE A 125 25.07 19.63 6.68
N SER A 126 24.66 19.70 7.95
CA SER A 126 25.25 20.63 8.93
C SER A 126 26.70 20.28 9.24
N GLY A 127 27.01 19.00 9.48
CA GLY A 127 28.37 18.52 9.74
C GLY A 127 29.28 18.70 8.53
N GLY A 128 28.82 18.33 7.33
CA GLY A 128 29.55 18.51 6.08
C GLY A 128 29.80 20.00 5.77
N GLY A 129 28.79 20.84 5.94
CA GLY A 129 28.92 22.30 5.78
C GLY A 129 29.91 22.91 6.76
N TRP A 130 29.87 22.50 8.03
CA TRP A 130 30.83 22.95 9.05
C TRP A 130 32.26 22.52 8.74
N LEU A 131 32.48 21.27 8.31
CA LEU A 131 33.78 20.78 7.89
C LEU A 131 34.32 21.52 6.67
N ALA A 132 33.50 21.73 5.65
CA ALA A 132 33.87 22.50 4.47
C ALA A 132 34.25 23.94 4.83
N TYR A 133 33.43 24.61 5.65
CA TYR A 133 33.69 25.97 6.12
C TYR A 133 34.98 26.07 6.93
N SER A 134 35.22 25.14 7.85
CA SER A 134 36.44 25.12 8.68
C SER A 134 37.70 24.88 7.85
N ARG A 135 37.64 24.02 6.83
CA ARG A 135 38.75 23.80 5.90
C ARG A 135 39.04 25.02 5.02
N MET A 136 38.02 25.70 4.51
CA MET A 136 38.21 26.93 3.72
C MET A 136 38.82 28.05 4.56
N ARG A 137 38.40 28.21 5.83
CA ARG A 137 38.95 29.20 6.75
C ARG A 137 40.43 28.95 7.05
N ARG A 138 40.82 27.70 7.30
CA ARG A 138 42.23 27.31 7.53
C ARG A 138 43.12 27.59 6.33
N ARG A 139 42.62 27.35 5.10
CA ARG A 139 43.38 27.61 3.85
C ARG A 139 43.60 29.11 3.60
N LYS A 140 42.67 29.98 4.01
CA LYS A 140 42.83 31.44 3.89
C LYS A 140 43.86 31.99 4.89
N GLY A 141 43.91 31.43 6.12
CA GLY A 141 44.91 31.82 7.12
C GLY A 141 46.35 31.34 6.84
N ALA A 142 46.52 30.33 5.98
CA ALA A 142 47.84 29.83 5.61
C ALA A 142 48.47 30.57 4.39
N LYS A 143 47.72 31.48 3.76
CA LYS A 143 48.18 32.31 2.62
C LYS A 143 48.44 33.77 2.96
N ALA A 144 48.24 34.16 4.19
CA ALA A 144 48.59 35.47 4.79
C ALA A 144 49.85 35.33 5.64
#